data_9b55bb332b9ac83bd31945cc5230b994
#
_entry.id   9b55bb332b9ac83bd31945cc5230b994
#
_cell.length_a   1.000
_cell.length_b   1.000
_cell.length_c   1.000
_cell.angle_alpha   90.00
_cell.angle_beta   90.00
_cell.angle_gamma   90.00
#
_symmetry.space_group_name_H-M   'P 1'
#
loop_
_entity.id
_entity.type
_entity.pdbx_description
1 polymer ?
#
loop_
_entity_poly.entity_id
_entity_poly.type
_entity_poly.pdbx_seq_one_letter_code
_entity_poly.pdbx_strand_id
1 'polypeptide(L)'
;MKENLIYSINGPVVKVKDTDAFSMLEMVYVGNSKLMGEVISITKEFTTIQVYETTTGLKPGEPVFPTGQPISVTLGPGILRNIYDGIERPLEEIAKESGAFIPTGSAVEPLDTKKLWDVTLTVKVGDHVEGATVYAKIPETDMIEHRCMVMPGMSGTVTEVKENGQYTINDVVMVFTDDEGVAHECTLTQKWPIKTPRPVNKRLPISMPLVTGQRVIDTLFPIAKGGTAAIPGGFGTGKTMTQHQLAKWCDADIIVYVGCGERGNEMTQVLEEFRELVDPKSGKPLVDRTVLIANTSNMPVAAREASIYTGVTLAEYYRDMGYHVAIMADSTSRWAEALREISGRLEEMPAEEGFPAYLPSRLSQFYERAGYMENLNNTNGSVTIIGAVSPQGSDFSEPVTQNTKRFVRTFWALDKALAYARHYFAINWNLSYSEYIPDLERWYSKNVDPKFMRDRQELASILAEETKLMEIVQLMGSDVLPDDQKLVIEVARVVRVGYLQQNAFHKDDTYVPLEKQLKMMEVILYLNNRCQQVVAQGKPIRTIIETGIFDEVVKMKYDVPNNDLSKFDYYYKKIDAICASID
;
A
#
# COMPACT_ATOMS: atom_id res chain seq x y z
N MET A 1 -4.23 46.51 -10.34
CA MET A 1 -4.74 45.13 -10.12
C MET A 1 -5.59 45.19 -8.87
N LYS A 2 -6.84 44.66 -8.91
CA LYS A 2 -7.61 44.47 -7.68
C LYS A 2 -6.83 43.51 -6.81
N GLU A 3 -6.57 43.88 -5.58
CA GLU A 3 -5.95 42.95 -4.63
C GLU A 3 -7.00 41.95 -4.19
N ASN A 4 -6.69 40.63 -4.37
CA ASN A 4 -7.54 39.54 -3.91
C ASN A 4 -7.37 39.43 -2.40
N LEU A 5 -8.33 39.91 -1.64
CA LEU A 5 -8.23 39.98 -0.19
C LEU A 5 -9.12 38.92 0.49
N ILE A 6 -8.61 38.34 1.57
CA ILE A 6 -9.37 37.44 2.42
C ILE A 6 -10.61 38.13 2.94
N TYR A 7 -11.78 37.53 2.69
CA TYR A 7 -13.06 38.01 3.22
C TYR A 7 -13.40 37.36 4.55
N SER A 8 -13.26 36.05 4.66
CA SER A 8 -13.55 35.31 5.89
C SER A 8 -12.66 34.06 6.02
N ILE A 9 -12.48 33.63 7.27
CA ILE A 9 -11.67 32.48 7.65
C ILE A 9 -12.50 31.59 8.57
N ASN A 10 -12.60 30.29 8.23
CA ASN A 10 -13.25 29.26 9.06
C ASN A 10 -12.36 28.01 9.12
N GLY A 11 -11.46 27.95 10.10
CA GLY A 11 -10.45 26.90 10.18
C GLY A 11 -9.59 26.87 8.92
N PRO A 12 -9.46 25.73 8.23
CA PRO A 12 -8.67 25.63 7.01
C PRO A 12 -9.35 26.23 5.77
N VAL A 13 -10.59 26.73 5.89
CA VAL A 13 -11.35 27.29 4.78
C VAL A 13 -11.29 28.81 4.79
N VAL A 14 -10.84 29.39 3.69
CA VAL A 14 -10.73 30.82 3.45
C VAL A 14 -11.61 31.22 2.26
N LYS A 15 -12.35 32.34 2.38
CA LYS A 15 -13.14 32.88 1.28
C LYS A 15 -12.58 34.22 0.81
N VAL A 16 -12.58 34.41 -0.50
CA VAL A 16 -12.18 35.65 -1.19
C VAL A 16 -13.32 36.09 -2.10
N LYS A 17 -13.59 37.42 -2.16
CA LYS A 17 -14.69 37.95 -2.98
C LYS A 17 -14.42 38.02 -4.47
N ASP A 18 -13.17 38.10 -4.88
CA ASP A 18 -12.82 38.16 -6.29
C ASP A 18 -12.79 36.77 -6.92
N THR A 19 -13.75 36.51 -7.83
CA THR A 19 -13.89 35.20 -8.50
C THR A 19 -13.20 35.13 -9.86
N ASP A 20 -12.77 36.27 -10.42
CA ASP A 20 -12.21 36.32 -11.77
C ASP A 20 -10.70 36.04 -11.79
N ALA A 21 -10.04 36.10 -10.65
CA ALA A 21 -8.59 35.91 -10.52
C ALA A 21 -8.15 34.45 -10.40
N PHE A 22 -9.06 33.53 -10.12
CA PHE A 22 -8.74 32.16 -9.73
C PHE A 22 -9.38 31.13 -10.65
N SER A 23 -8.71 30.00 -10.81
CA SER A 23 -9.22 28.80 -11.50
C SER A 23 -9.52 27.69 -10.50
N MET A 24 -10.42 26.77 -10.88
CA MET A 24 -10.70 25.59 -10.06
C MET A 24 -9.46 24.70 -9.91
N LEU A 25 -9.21 24.22 -8.67
CA LEU A 25 -8.08 23.37 -8.29
C LEU A 25 -6.71 24.08 -8.42
N GLU A 26 -6.70 25.39 -8.56
CA GLU A 26 -5.47 26.16 -8.61
C GLU A 26 -4.81 26.25 -7.23
N MET A 27 -3.49 26.07 -7.19
CA MET A 27 -2.68 26.36 -6.01
C MET A 27 -2.58 27.88 -5.81
N VAL A 28 -2.76 28.33 -4.58
CA VAL A 28 -2.66 29.74 -4.20
C VAL A 28 -1.79 29.89 -2.96
N TYR A 29 -1.23 31.07 -2.77
CA TYR A 29 -0.58 31.46 -1.52
C TYR A 29 -1.47 32.42 -0.75
N VAL A 30 -1.79 32.07 0.49
CA VAL A 30 -2.78 32.75 1.33
C VAL A 30 -2.09 33.56 2.43
N GLY A 31 -2.42 34.85 2.49
CA GLY A 31 -1.93 35.76 3.51
C GLY A 31 -0.50 36.25 3.32
N ASN A 32 -0.05 37.09 4.21
CA ASN A 32 1.31 37.64 4.23
C ASN A 32 2.37 36.55 4.49
N SER A 33 1.98 35.49 5.20
CA SER A 33 2.82 34.32 5.48
C SER A 33 2.89 33.35 4.29
N LYS A 34 2.17 33.60 3.21
CA LYS A 34 2.16 32.75 1.99
C LYS A 34 1.86 31.28 2.26
N LEU A 35 0.81 31.01 3.03
CA LEU A 35 0.38 29.65 3.31
C LEU A 35 -0.13 28.99 2.02
N MET A 36 0.27 27.73 1.80
CA MET A 36 -0.20 26.98 0.64
C MET A 36 -1.68 26.65 0.74
N GLY A 37 -2.44 26.91 -0.31
CA GLY A 37 -3.86 26.61 -0.42
C GLY A 37 -4.27 26.16 -1.82
N GLU A 38 -5.48 25.66 -1.93
CA GLU A 38 -6.08 25.22 -3.19
C GLU A 38 -7.50 25.77 -3.32
N VAL A 39 -7.85 26.21 -4.50
CA VAL A 39 -9.21 26.65 -4.84
C VAL A 39 -10.11 25.43 -4.98
N ILE A 40 -11.11 25.31 -4.09
CA ILE A 40 -12.02 24.16 -4.05
C ILE A 40 -13.45 24.46 -4.51
N SER A 41 -13.83 25.73 -4.58
CA SER A 41 -15.12 26.16 -5.08
C SER A 41 -15.08 27.60 -5.55
N ILE A 42 -15.76 27.89 -6.65
CA ILE A 42 -15.94 29.24 -7.20
C ILE A 42 -17.44 29.44 -7.42
N THR A 43 -17.99 30.46 -6.76
CA THR A 43 -19.39 30.90 -6.93
C THR A 43 -19.40 32.32 -7.45
N LYS A 44 -20.59 32.87 -7.73
CA LYS A 44 -20.73 34.28 -8.13
C LYS A 44 -20.29 35.30 -7.09
N GLU A 45 -20.24 34.89 -5.84
CA GLU A 45 -19.96 35.81 -4.72
C GLU A 45 -18.56 35.57 -4.14
N PHE A 46 -18.11 34.32 -4.10
CA PHE A 46 -16.89 33.94 -3.39
C PHE A 46 -16.11 32.85 -4.15
N THR A 47 -14.79 32.98 -4.06
CA THR A 47 -13.85 31.86 -4.25
C THR A 47 -13.52 31.28 -2.88
N THR A 48 -13.69 29.96 -2.72
CA THR A 48 -13.40 29.24 -1.49
C THR A 48 -12.08 28.48 -1.66
N ILE A 49 -11.19 28.65 -0.69
CA ILE A 49 -9.83 28.12 -0.69
C ILE A 49 -9.67 27.23 0.54
N GLN A 50 -9.11 26.05 0.32
CA GLN A 50 -8.67 25.13 1.37
C GLN A 50 -7.19 25.36 1.64
N VAL A 51 -6.83 25.72 2.86
CA VAL A 51 -5.44 25.96 3.25
C VAL A 51 -4.83 24.70 3.84
N TYR A 52 -3.65 24.32 3.37
CA TYR A 52 -2.93 23.11 3.77
C TYR A 52 -2.06 23.27 5.00
N GLU A 53 -1.99 24.47 5.52
CA GLU A 53 -1.23 24.81 6.73
C GLU A 53 -2.14 25.40 7.81
N THR A 54 -1.59 25.58 9.01
CA THR A 54 -2.34 26.18 10.11
C THR A 54 -2.68 27.64 9.79
N THR A 55 -3.96 27.98 9.84
CA THR A 55 -4.47 29.32 9.55
C THR A 55 -4.44 30.27 10.76
N THR A 56 -3.89 29.80 11.89
CA THR A 56 -3.77 30.63 13.11
C THR A 56 -2.92 31.86 12.82
N GLY A 57 -3.49 33.02 13.08
CA GLY A 57 -2.83 34.32 12.85
C GLY A 57 -3.20 35.00 11.54
N LEU A 58 -3.83 34.30 10.57
CA LEU A 58 -4.40 34.95 9.38
C LEU A 58 -5.52 35.92 9.75
N LYS A 59 -5.64 37.00 9.00
CA LYS A 59 -6.66 38.03 9.19
C LYS A 59 -7.42 38.34 7.90
N PRO A 60 -8.71 38.64 7.97
CA PRO A 60 -9.41 39.23 6.85
C PRO A 60 -8.68 40.49 6.36
N GLY A 61 -8.64 40.68 5.05
CA GLY A 61 -7.92 41.80 4.41
C GLY A 61 -6.47 41.46 4.02
N GLU A 62 -5.92 40.31 4.40
CA GLU A 62 -4.63 39.87 3.87
C GLU A 62 -4.75 39.38 2.41
N PRO A 63 -3.68 39.51 1.59
CA PRO A 63 -3.72 39.18 0.17
C PRO A 63 -3.70 37.68 -0.10
N VAL A 64 -4.28 37.29 -1.24
CA VAL A 64 -4.19 35.91 -1.77
C VAL A 64 -3.60 35.97 -3.18
N PHE A 65 -2.57 35.16 -3.42
CA PHE A 65 -1.79 35.18 -4.66
C PHE A 65 -2.10 33.93 -5.51
N PRO A 66 -2.69 34.11 -6.72
CA PRO A 66 -2.86 32.99 -7.66
C PRO A 66 -1.52 32.56 -8.23
N THR A 67 -1.38 31.25 -8.52
CA THR A 67 -0.17 30.70 -9.15
C THR A 67 -0.39 30.28 -10.61
N GLY A 68 -1.63 30.13 -11.04
CA GLY A 68 -1.98 29.62 -12.37
C GLY A 68 -1.71 28.13 -12.57
N GLN A 69 -1.33 27.42 -11.53
CA GLN A 69 -0.96 26.00 -11.58
C GLN A 69 -1.69 25.21 -10.52
N PRO A 70 -2.07 23.93 -10.78
CA PRO A 70 -2.64 23.06 -9.76
C PRO A 70 -1.58 22.66 -8.72
N ILE A 71 -2.04 22.18 -7.56
CA ILE A 71 -1.14 21.64 -6.56
C ILE A 71 -0.42 20.42 -7.11
N SER A 72 0.91 20.43 -7.04
CA SER A 72 1.77 19.47 -7.72
C SER A 72 2.89 19.02 -6.79
N VAL A 73 3.43 17.83 -7.07
CA VAL A 73 4.65 17.30 -6.45
C VAL A 73 5.82 17.46 -7.38
N THR A 74 7.01 17.56 -6.80
CA THR A 74 8.29 17.55 -7.53
C THR A 74 8.81 16.13 -7.63
N LEU A 75 8.93 15.62 -8.85
CA LEU A 75 9.34 14.26 -9.14
C LEU A 75 10.77 14.25 -9.67
N GLY A 76 11.68 13.56 -9.00
CA GLY A 76 13.07 13.50 -9.37
C GLY A 76 13.90 12.61 -8.43
N PRO A 77 15.22 12.48 -8.66
CA PRO A 77 16.09 11.68 -7.79
C PRO A 77 16.18 12.31 -6.39
N GLY A 78 16.19 11.47 -5.37
CA GLY A 78 16.20 11.87 -3.98
C GLY A 78 14.85 11.72 -3.25
N ILE A 79 13.80 11.27 -3.94
CA ILE A 79 12.51 10.93 -3.31
C ILE A 79 12.68 9.75 -2.35
N LEU A 80 13.37 8.69 -2.77
CA LEU A 80 13.63 7.54 -1.92
C LEU A 80 14.50 7.92 -0.72
N ARG A 81 14.33 7.23 0.38
CA ARG A 81 14.92 7.51 1.72
C ARG A 81 14.36 8.76 2.40
N ASN A 82 13.49 9.51 1.74
CA ASN A 82 12.97 10.76 2.27
C ASN A 82 11.66 10.56 3.04
N ILE A 83 11.37 11.50 3.92
CA ILE A 83 10.17 11.54 4.73
C ILE A 83 9.50 12.88 4.45
N TYR A 84 8.31 12.81 3.86
CA TYR A 84 7.50 13.97 3.52
C TYR A 84 6.28 14.11 4.41
N ASP A 85 5.76 15.32 4.51
CA ASP A 85 4.38 15.52 4.97
C ASP A 85 3.37 15.35 3.82
N GLY A 86 2.08 15.63 4.07
CA GLY A 86 1.02 15.44 3.09
C GLY A 86 1.12 16.30 1.82
N ILE A 87 1.91 17.35 1.82
CA ILE A 87 2.14 18.27 0.69
C ILE A 87 3.60 18.26 0.19
N GLU A 88 4.29 17.16 0.40
CA GLU A 88 5.67 16.92 -0.05
C GLU A 88 6.70 17.87 0.59
N ARG A 89 6.51 18.34 1.82
CA ARG A 89 7.56 19.04 2.54
C ARG A 89 8.50 18.03 3.22
N PRO A 90 9.84 18.15 3.06
CA PRO A 90 10.79 17.20 3.62
C PRO A 90 10.95 17.44 5.13
N LEU A 91 10.42 16.53 5.94
CA LEU A 91 10.34 16.71 7.40
C LEU A 91 11.69 16.73 8.08
N GLU A 92 12.68 15.99 7.59
CA GLU A 92 14.03 15.99 8.18
C GLU A 92 14.78 17.30 7.95
N GLU A 93 14.64 17.88 6.75
CA GLU A 93 15.27 19.18 6.45
C GLU A 93 14.60 20.31 7.25
N ILE A 94 13.27 20.28 7.36
CA ILE A 94 12.54 21.22 8.21
C ILE A 94 12.97 21.09 9.67
N ALA A 95 13.17 19.88 10.19
CA ALA A 95 13.65 19.67 11.56
C ALA A 95 15.06 20.20 11.81
N LYS A 96 15.94 20.14 10.80
CA LYS A 96 17.28 20.73 10.88
C LYS A 96 17.25 22.25 10.95
N GLU A 97 16.32 22.88 10.22
CA GLU A 97 16.22 24.34 10.17
C GLU A 97 15.47 24.96 11.36
N SER A 98 14.40 24.30 11.81
CA SER A 98 13.42 24.89 12.77
C SER A 98 13.14 24.02 14.01
N GLY A 99 13.83 22.89 14.16
CA GLY A 99 13.65 21.98 15.29
C GLY A 99 12.35 21.18 15.24
N ALA A 100 11.69 21.00 16.39
CA ALA A 100 10.52 20.13 16.53
C ALA A 100 9.22 20.68 15.92
N PHE A 101 9.19 21.93 15.49
CA PHE A 101 7.99 22.59 14.98
C PHE A 101 8.13 22.89 13.49
N ILE A 102 7.06 22.64 12.73
CA ILE A 102 6.96 23.03 11.32
C ILE A 102 6.53 24.50 11.27
N PRO A 103 7.39 25.42 10.80
CA PRO A 103 7.00 26.83 10.69
C PRO A 103 6.00 27.01 9.56
N THR A 104 5.06 27.93 9.74
CA THR A 104 4.09 28.31 8.72
C THR A 104 4.78 29.02 7.56
N GLY A 105 4.37 28.72 6.33
CA GLY A 105 4.95 29.32 5.12
C GLY A 105 6.38 28.87 4.84
N SER A 106 6.83 27.75 5.40
CA SER A 106 8.16 27.19 5.13
C SER A 106 8.30 26.81 3.65
N ALA A 107 9.30 27.39 2.99
CA ALA A 107 9.60 27.17 1.57
C ALA A 107 10.81 26.26 1.38
N VAL A 108 10.87 25.15 2.13
CA VAL A 108 11.93 24.16 1.97
C VAL A 108 11.68 23.35 0.68
N GLU A 109 12.70 23.25 -0.17
CA GLU A 109 12.60 22.48 -1.42
C GLU A 109 12.40 20.99 -1.11
N PRO A 110 11.51 20.29 -1.86
CA PRO A 110 11.21 18.87 -1.62
C PRO A 110 12.40 17.93 -1.82
N LEU A 111 13.33 18.30 -2.68
CA LEU A 111 14.52 17.53 -3.02
C LEU A 111 15.79 18.34 -2.76
N ASP A 112 16.89 17.65 -2.44
CA ASP A 112 18.18 18.28 -2.23
C ASP A 112 18.71 18.91 -3.52
N THR A 113 18.73 20.25 -3.58
CA THR A 113 19.16 21.02 -4.73
C THR A 113 20.67 21.11 -4.91
N LYS A 114 21.45 20.72 -3.90
CA LYS A 114 22.92 20.81 -3.88
C LYS A 114 23.60 19.49 -4.17
N LYS A 115 22.89 18.38 -3.98
CA LYS A 115 23.45 17.06 -4.20
C LYS A 115 23.79 16.85 -5.67
N LEU A 116 25.00 16.32 -5.91
CA LEU A 116 25.45 15.91 -7.23
C LEU A 116 25.09 14.44 -7.46
N TRP A 117 24.46 14.19 -8.60
CA TRP A 117 24.04 12.87 -9.05
C TRP A 117 24.88 12.44 -10.25
N ASP A 118 25.27 11.17 -10.28
CA ASP A 118 25.94 10.58 -11.44
C ASP A 118 24.92 10.29 -12.54
N VAL A 119 24.94 11.12 -13.59
CA VAL A 119 23.94 11.09 -14.66
C VAL A 119 24.52 10.46 -15.91
N THR A 120 23.82 9.45 -16.43
CA THR A 120 24.10 8.83 -17.72
C THR A 120 22.98 9.21 -18.70
N LEU A 121 23.30 9.98 -19.74
CA LEU A 121 22.35 10.37 -20.77
C LEU A 121 22.13 9.20 -21.75
N THR A 122 20.87 8.95 -22.11
CA THR A 122 20.46 7.82 -22.96
C THR A 122 19.98 8.26 -24.35
N VAL A 123 19.95 9.55 -24.62
CA VAL A 123 19.52 10.16 -25.89
C VAL A 123 20.65 10.93 -26.52
N LYS A 124 20.53 11.20 -27.82
CA LYS A 124 21.49 11.97 -28.63
C LYS A 124 20.79 13.10 -29.36
N VAL A 125 21.54 14.12 -29.75
CA VAL A 125 21.05 15.20 -30.64
C VAL A 125 20.49 14.59 -31.92
N GLY A 126 19.28 14.98 -32.27
CA GLY A 126 18.54 14.49 -33.43
C GLY A 126 17.55 13.35 -33.11
N ASP A 127 17.61 12.76 -31.94
CA ASP A 127 16.63 11.76 -31.52
C ASP A 127 15.24 12.40 -31.34
N HIS A 128 14.21 11.67 -31.73
CA HIS A 128 12.82 12.03 -31.41
C HIS A 128 12.48 11.54 -30.03
N VAL A 129 11.90 12.41 -29.20
CA VAL A 129 11.42 12.09 -27.84
C VAL A 129 9.95 12.42 -27.72
N GLU A 130 9.27 11.61 -26.90
CA GLU A 130 7.85 11.77 -26.57
C GLU A 130 7.64 11.55 -25.08
N GLY A 131 6.42 11.77 -24.59
CA GLY A 131 6.09 11.58 -23.18
C GLY A 131 6.58 10.24 -22.65
N ALA A 132 7.22 10.27 -21.48
CA ALA A 132 7.86 9.16 -20.79
C ALA A 132 9.12 8.56 -21.45
N THR A 133 9.64 9.14 -22.53
CA THR A 133 10.96 8.75 -23.04
C THR A 133 12.02 8.97 -21.97
N VAL A 134 12.77 7.93 -21.64
CA VAL A 134 13.88 8.02 -20.67
C VAL A 134 15.07 8.70 -21.34
N TYR A 135 15.50 9.84 -20.79
CA TYR A 135 16.65 10.58 -21.32
C TYR A 135 17.87 10.55 -20.41
N ALA A 136 17.69 10.18 -19.14
CA ALA A 136 18.79 10.07 -18.18
C ALA A 136 18.54 8.94 -17.19
N LYS A 137 19.61 8.30 -16.75
CA LYS A 137 19.63 7.27 -15.72
C LYS A 137 20.56 7.66 -14.59
N ILE A 138 20.12 7.44 -13.35
CA ILE A 138 20.82 7.88 -12.14
C ILE A 138 20.73 6.76 -11.11
N PRO A 139 21.85 6.33 -10.47
CA PRO A 139 21.78 5.46 -9.32
C PRO A 139 21.27 6.25 -8.11
N GLU A 140 19.95 6.22 -7.88
CA GLU A 140 19.32 6.96 -6.78
C GLU A 140 19.68 6.34 -5.42
N THR A 141 19.60 5.02 -5.35
CA THR A 141 20.06 4.23 -4.21
C THR A 141 20.83 3.00 -4.71
N ASP A 142 21.42 2.23 -3.79
CA ASP A 142 22.08 0.98 -4.15
C ASP A 142 21.14 -0.08 -4.76
N MET A 143 19.83 0.11 -4.60
CA MET A 143 18.81 -0.82 -5.06
C MET A 143 18.05 -0.33 -6.30
N ILE A 144 17.92 0.98 -6.48
CA ILE A 144 17.01 1.58 -7.47
C ILE A 144 17.75 2.53 -8.40
N GLU A 145 17.63 2.27 -9.69
CA GLU A 145 18.04 3.17 -10.76
C GLU A 145 16.89 4.14 -11.07
N HIS A 146 17.11 5.43 -10.85
CA HIS A 146 16.15 6.47 -11.24
C HIS A 146 16.25 6.73 -12.74
N ARG A 147 15.10 6.83 -13.39
CA ARG A 147 14.99 7.12 -14.83
C ARG A 147 14.25 8.43 -15.02
N CYS A 148 14.98 9.45 -15.46
CA CYS A 148 14.38 10.74 -15.81
C CYS A 148 13.67 10.62 -17.15
N MET A 149 12.42 11.04 -17.19
CA MET A 149 11.53 10.87 -18.35
C MET A 149 11.01 12.22 -18.84
N VAL A 150 10.78 12.33 -20.12
CA VAL A 150 10.07 13.46 -20.72
C VAL A 150 8.67 13.53 -20.14
N MET A 151 8.21 14.74 -19.84
CA MET A 151 6.89 14.97 -19.25
C MET A 151 5.79 14.43 -20.17
N PRO A 152 4.78 13.71 -19.66
CA PRO A 152 3.67 13.24 -20.48
C PRO A 152 2.98 14.37 -21.25
N GLY A 153 2.66 14.13 -22.53
CA GLY A 153 2.03 15.11 -23.41
C GLY A 153 3.00 16.01 -24.16
N MET A 154 4.31 15.87 -23.95
CA MET A 154 5.34 16.59 -24.69
C MET A 154 6.01 15.67 -25.71
N SER A 155 6.39 16.22 -26.87
CA SER A 155 7.15 15.52 -27.91
C SER A 155 7.98 16.51 -28.73
N GLY A 156 9.05 16.03 -29.30
CA GLY A 156 9.92 16.86 -30.14
C GLY A 156 11.24 16.19 -30.50
N THR A 157 12.15 16.96 -31.09
CA THR A 157 13.47 16.49 -31.47
C THR A 157 14.54 17.09 -30.56
N VAL A 158 15.44 16.24 -30.07
CA VAL A 158 16.54 16.66 -29.19
C VAL A 158 17.51 17.56 -29.94
N THR A 159 17.75 18.75 -29.39
CA THR A 159 18.64 19.75 -29.97
C THR A 159 19.97 19.89 -29.23
N GLU A 160 19.95 19.67 -27.91
CA GLU A 160 21.14 19.70 -27.06
C GLU A 160 21.10 18.59 -26.02
N VAL A 161 22.27 17.97 -25.76
CA VAL A 161 22.47 16.98 -24.72
C VAL A 161 23.82 17.23 -24.05
N LYS A 162 23.84 17.22 -22.73
CA LYS A 162 25.08 17.29 -21.94
C LYS A 162 25.85 15.97 -22.01
N GLU A 163 27.13 16.01 -21.69
CA GLU A 163 27.94 14.81 -21.49
C GLU A 163 27.58 14.11 -20.18
N ASN A 164 27.86 12.80 -20.10
CA ASN A 164 27.72 12.06 -18.87
C ASN A 164 28.61 12.67 -17.79
N GLY A 165 28.07 12.85 -16.59
CA GLY A 165 28.80 13.47 -15.50
C GLY A 165 27.94 13.69 -14.26
N GLN A 166 28.43 14.54 -13.38
CA GLN A 166 27.73 14.89 -12.15
C GLN A 166 26.95 16.19 -12.31
N TYR A 167 25.66 16.12 -12.00
CA TYR A 167 24.73 17.25 -12.10
C TYR A 167 23.82 17.32 -10.88
N THR A 168 23.38 18.53 -10.56
CA THR A 168 22.31 18.77 -9.60
C THR A 168 20.95 18.57 -10.27
N ILE A 169 19.89 18.50 -9.46
CA ILE A 169 18.52 18.35 -10.00
C ILE A 169 18.04 19.55 -10.82
N ASN A 170 18.65 20.71 -10.67
CA ASN A 170 18.29 21.94 -11.38
C ASN A 170 19.11 22.18 -12.65
N ASP A 171 20.17 21.39 -12.89
CA ASP A 171 20.98 21.52 -14.10
C ASP A 171 20.19 21.03 -15.32
N VAL A 172 20.19 21.82 -16.37
CA VAL A 172 19.62 21.41 -17.68
C VAL A 172 20.54 20.40 -18.32
N VAL A 173 20.09 19.18 -18.55
CA VAL A 173 20.86 18.07 -19.12
C VAL A 173 20.48 17.75 -20.56
N MET A 174 19.30 18.15 -20.99
CA MET A 174 18.80 17.95 -22.36
C MET A 174 17.87 19.11 -22.73
N VAL A 175 17.90 19.50 -24.01
CA VAL A 175 16.92 20.40 -24.62
C VAL A 175 16.33 19.72 -25.84
N PHE A 176 15.02 19.77 -26.00
CA PHE A 176 14.34 19.36 -27.24
C PHE A 176 13.42 20.45 -27.74
N THR A 177 13.19 20.47 -29.03
CA THR A 177 12.31 21.43 -29.69
C THR A 177 11.07 20.70 -30.19
N ASP A 178 9.88 21.19 -29.84
CA ASP A 178 8.61 20.63 -30.28
C ASP A 178 8.29 20.99 -31.75
N ASP A 179 7.17 20.48 -32.25
CA ASP A 179 6.71 20.71 -33.63
C ASP A 179 6.32 22.17 -33.90
N GLU A 180 6.07 22.95 -32.84
CA GLU A 180 5.77 24.39 -32.92
C GLU A 180 7.04 25.25 -32.89
N GLY A 181 8.20 24.63 -32.72
CA GLY A 181 9.51 25.30 -32.67
C GLY A 181 9.86 25.84 -31.29
N VAL A 182 9.14 25.45 -30.23
CA VAL A 182 9.43 25.86 -28.85
C VAL A 182 10.48 24.94 -28.25
N ALA A 183 11.53 25.53 -27.69
CA ALA A 183 12.57 24.78 -26.98
C ALA A 183 12.14 24.50 -25.54
N HIS A 184 12.26 23.22 -25.14
CA HIS A 184 11.95 22.73 -23.78
C HIS A 184 13.23 22.24 -23.10
N GLU A 185 13.54 22.85 -21.97
CA GLU A 185 14.67 22.46 -21.13
C GLU A 185 14.28 21.34 -20.18
N CYS A 186 15.06 20.26 -20.14
CA CYS A 186 14.88 19.13 -19.26
C CYS A 186 15.98 19.10 -18.21
N THR A 187 15.57 19.20 -16.96
CA THR A 187 16.40 18.97 -15.77
C THR A 187 16.23 17.53 -15.29
N LEU A 188 16.69 17.19 -14.08
CA LEU A 188 16.47 15.87 -13.50
C LEU A 188 15.09 15.74 -12.82
N THR A 189 14.28 16.80 -12.82
CA THR A 189 12.97 16.84 -12.14
C THR A 189 11.85 17.23 -13.10
N GLN A 190 10.64 16.87 -12.71
CA GLN A 190 9.40 17.34 -13.31
C GLN A 190 8.34 17.56 -12.23
N LYS A 191 7.34 18.40 -12.49
CA LYS A 191 6.19 18.62 -11.61
C LYS A 191 4.95 17.93 -12.17
N TRP A 192 4.17 17.31 -11.30
CA TRP A 192 2.92 16.65 -11.68
C TRP A 192 1.80 16.94 -10.67
N PRO A 193 0.58 17.27 -11.14
CA PRO A 193 -0.58 17.50 -10.26
C PRO A 193 -0.96 16.23 -9.50
N ILE A 194 -1.14 16.34 -8.19
CA ILE A 194 -1.40 15.15 -7.34
C ILE A 194 -2.76 14.50 -7.59
N LYS A 195 -3.75 15.28 -8.01
CA LYS A 195 -5.12 14.80 -8.26
C LYS A 195 -5.33 14.27 -9.68
N THR A 196 -4.32 14.40 -10.55
CA THR A 196 -4.38 13.92 -11.95
C THR A 196 -3.60 12.61 -12.08
N PRO A 197 -4.26 11.50 -12.44
CA PRO A 197 -3.56 10.25 -12.71
C PRO A 197 -2.52 10.43 -13.84
N ARG A 198 -1.37 9.79 -13.72
CA ARG A 198 -0.37 9.78 -14.78
C ARG A 198 -0.83 8.89 -15.93
N PRO A 199 -0.75 9.37 -17.18
CA PRO A 199 -1.25 8.63 -18.33
C PRO A 199 -0.43 7.38 -18.61
N VAL A 200 -1.08 6.38 -19.19
CA VAL A 200 -0.49 5.11 -19.62
C VAL A 200 -1.01 4.75 -21.01
N ASN A 201 -0.32 3.84 -21.72
CA ASN A 201 -0.81 3.34 -22.99
C ASN A 201 -2.08 2.50 -22.80
N LYS A 202 -2.02 1.54 -21.88
CA LYS A 202 -3.18 0.72 -21.56
C LYS A 202 -3.02 0.04 -20.18
N ARG A 203 -4.15 -0.33 -19.62
CA ARG A 203 -4.23 -1.22 -18.45
C ARG A 203 -4.07 -2.66 -18.92
N LEU A 204 -3.11 -3.37 -18.35
CA LEU A 204 -2.89 -4.79 -18.63
C LEU A 204 -3.77 -5.66 -17.73
N PRO A 205 -4.15 -6.87 -18.18
CA PRO A 205 -4.84 -7.81 -17.32
C PRO A 205 -3.93 -8.25 -16.17
N ILE A 206 -4.54 -8.46 -15.02
CA ILE A 206 -3.85 -9.01 -13.85
C ILE A 206 -3.37 -10.43 -14.16
N SER A 207 -2.11 -10.71 -13.89
CA SER A 207 -1.50 -12.00 -14.24
C SER A 207 -0.48 -12.52 -13.24
N MET A 208 -0.07 -11.71 -12.27
CA MET A 208 1.00 -12.05 -11.32
C MET A 208 0.58 -11.71 -9.89
N PRO A 209 0.82 -12.60 -8.91
CA PRO A 209 0.63 -12.25 -7.50
C PRO A 209 1.73 -11.30 -7.02
N LEU A 210 1.39 -10.49 -6.03
CA LEU A 210 2.37 -9.85 -5.16
C LEU A 210 2.70 -10.86 -4.07
N VAL A 211 3.82 -11.54 -4.20
CA VAL A 211 4.23 -12.58 -3.24
C VAL A 211 4.70 -11.93 -1.95
N THR A 212 4.13 -12.34 -0.84
CA THR A 212 4.35 -11.70 0.47
C THR A 212 5.15 -12.57 1.45
N GLY A 213 5.25 -13.88 1.19
CA GLY A 213 5.82 -14.84 2.12
C GLY A 213 4.94 -15.12 3.33
N GLN A 214 3.72 -14.59 3.37
CA GLN A 214 2.73 -14.80 4.41
C GLN A 214 1.72 -15.84 3.95
N ARG A 215 1.68 -17.00 4.61
CA ARG A 215 0.87 -18.16 4.16
C ARG A 215 -0.61 -17.85 4.00
N VAL A 216 -1.20 -17.14 4.97
CA VAL A 216 -2.63 -16.80 4.91
C VAL A 216 -2.95 -15.91 3.71
N ILE A 217 -2.03 -15.03 3.32
CA ILE A 217 -2.20 -14.14 2.18
C ILE A 217 -1.91 -14.89 0.88
N ASP A 218 -0.70 -15.40 0.72
CA ASP A 218 -0.27 -16.01 -0.56
C ASP A 218 -1.12 -17.22 -0.97
N THR A 219 -1.65 -17.95 0.01
CA THR A 219 -2.45 -19.16 -0.23
C THR A 219 -3.94 -18.88 -0.27
N LEU A 220 -4.51 -18.32 0.80
CA LEU A 220 -5.97 -18.18 0.90
C LEU A 220 -6.49 -16.91 0.23
N PHE A 221 -5.81 -15.77 0.44
CA PHE A 221 -6.30 -14.46 0.03
C PHE A 221 -5.23 -13.66 -0.72
N PRO A 222 -4.73 -14.17 -1.86
CA PRO A 222 -3.64 -13.51 -2.59
C PRO A 222 -4.06 -12.16 -3.14
N ILE A 223 -3.11 -11.23 -3.16
CA ILE A 223 -3.20 -9.98 -3.88
C ILE A 223 -2.33 -10.04 -5.13
N ALA A 224 -2.77 -9.40 -6.19
CA ALA A 224 -2.03 -9.32 -7.44
C ALA A 224 -1.16 -8.05 -7.49
N LYS A 225 -0.07 -8.09 -8.25
CA LYS A 225 0.65 -6.88 -8.65
C LYS A 225 -0.27 -5.99 -9.48
N GLY A 226 -0.45 -4.76 -9.04
CA GLY A 226 -1.45 -3.84 -9.60
C GLY A 226 -2.85 -4.01 -9.01
N GLY A 227 -3.00 -4.83 -7.99
CA GLY A 227 -4.27 -5.07 -7.31
C GLY A 227 -4.59 -4.09 -6.19
N THR A 228 -5.76 -4.28 -5.59
CA THR A 228 -6.26 -3.49 -4.47
C THR A 228 -6.63 -4.39 -3.29
N ALA A 229 -6.23 -3.99 -2.09
CA ALA A 229 -6.58 -4.69 -0.87
C ALA A 229 -6.99 -3.71 0.23
N ALA A 230 -7.88 -4.15 1.11
CA ALA A 230 -8.19 -3.46 2.35
C ALA A 230 -7.85 -4.35 3.55
N ILE A 231 -7.34 -3.70 4.61
CA ILE A 231 -7.08 -4.33 5.90
C ILE A 231 -7.98 -3.65 6.94
N PRO A 232 -9.24 -4.04 7.06
CA PRO A 232 -10.11 -3.51 8.10
C PRO A 232 -9.85 -4.20 9.42
N GLY A 233 -9.76 -3.42 10.48
CA GLY A 233 -9.58 -3.94 11.83
C GLY A 233 -9.69 -2.87 12.88
N GLY A 234 -10.23 -3.20 14.03
CA GLY A 234 -10.30 -2.33 15.18
C GLY A 234 -8.92 -2.03 15.79
N PHE A 235 -8.90 -1.20 16.81
CA PHE A 235 -7.68 -0.92 17.56
C PHE A 235 -7.08 -2.19 18.16
N GLY A 236 -5.76 -2.35 18.05
CA GLY A 236 -5.03 -3.48 18.63
C GLY A 236 -5.14 -4.82 17.87
N THR A 237 -5.72 -4.83 16.66
CA THR A 237 -5.82 -6.04 15.83
C THR A 237 -4.58 -6.33 14.98
N GLY A 238 -3.58 -5.43 14.99
CA GLY A 238 -2.33 -5.62 14.28
C GLY A 238 -2.30 -5.10 12.84
N LYS A 239 -3.12 -4.09 12.49
CA LYS A 239 -3.10 -3.46 11.16
C LYS A 239 -1.71 -2.99 10.74
N THR A 240 -1.10 -2.15 11.55
CA THR A 240 0.22 -1.58 11.31
C THR A 240 1.30 -2.67 11.21
N MET A 241 1.28 -3.66 12.11
CA MET A 241 2.19 -4.81 12.05
C MET A 241 2.04 -5.61 10.76
N THR A 242 0.81 -5.82 10.30
CA THR A 242 0.53 -6.51 9.03
C THR A 242 1.12 -5.74 7.86
N GLN A 243 0.93 -4.42 7.81
CA GLN A 243 1.49 -3.58 6.75
C GLN A 243 3.03 -3.52 6.78
N HIS A 244 3.64 -3.48 7.97
CA HIS A 244 5.10 -3.53 8.11
C HIS A 244 5.67 -4.85 7.58
N GLN A 245 5.06 -5.98 7.92
CA GLN A 245 5.49 -7.28 7.41
C GLN A 245 5.34 -7.37 5.89
N LEU A 246 4.25 -6.84 5.34
CA LEU A 246 4.06 -6.77 3.89
C LEU A 246 5.12 -5.87 3.23
N ALA A 247 5.39 -4.69 3.78
CA ALA A 247 6.41 -3.79 3.27
C ALA A 247 7.81 -4.43 3.27
N LYS A 248 8.13 -5.16 4.34
CA LYS A 248 9.43 -5.83 4.48
C LYS A 248 9.63 -6.98 3.49
N TRP A 249 8.61 -7.80 3.28
CA TRP A 249 8.75 -9.10 2.62
C TRP A 249 8.14 -9.19 1.23
N CYS A 250 7.21 -8.31 0.85
CA CYS A 250 6.61 -8.38 -0.47
C CYS A 250 7.65 -8.17 -1.59
N ASP A 251 7.37 -8.74 -2.75
CA ASP A 251 8.26 -8.67 -3.90
C ASP A 251 8.05 -7.43 -4.78
N ALA A 252 7.50 -6.36 -4.21
CA ALA A 252 7.48 -5.04 -4.85
C ALA A 252 8.90 -4.45 -4.89
N ASP A 253 9.19 -3.70 -5.96
CA ASP A 253 10.49 -3.03 -6.09
C ASP A 253 10.59 -1.81 -5.18
N ILE A 254 9.51 -1.07 -5.02
CA ILE A 254 9.43 0.17 -4.24
C ILE A 254 8.20 0.15 -3.34
N ILE A 255 8.37 0.66 -2.13
CA ILE A 255 7.32 0.83 -1.14
C ILE A 255 7.07 2.31 -0.91
N VAL A 256 5.80 2.71 -0.99
CA VAL A 256 5.31 4.02 -0.55
C VAL A 256 4.45 3.81 0.69
N TYR A 257 4.93 4.26 1.83
CA TYR A 257 4.17 4.16 3.08
C TYR A 257 3.56 5.51 3.42
N VAL A 258 2.23 5.56 3.51
CA VAL A 258 1.47 6.78 3.81
C VAL A 258 0.83 6.63 5.19
N GLY A 259 1.38 7.33 6.18
CA GLY A 259 0.77 7.48 7.49
C GLY A 259 -0.19 8.67 7.46
N CYS A 260 -1.48 8.38 7.31
CA CYS A 260 -2.53 9.39 7.21
C CYS A 260 -3.31 9.50 8.52
N GLY A 261 -3.05 10.57 9.29
CA GLY A 261 -3.76 10.86 10.52
C GLY A 261 -3.41 9.97 11.71
N GLU A 262 -2.33 9.21 11.63
CA GLU A 262 -1.84 8.40 12.73
C GLU A 262 -1.16 9.23 13.81
N ARG A 263 -0.95 8.65 14.98
CA ARG A 263 -0.32 9.35 16.11
C ARG A 263 1.16 9.59 15.82
N GLY A 264 1.69 10.73 16.28
CA GLY A 264 3.08 11.10 16.05
C GLY A 264 4.08 10.06 16.58
N ASN A 265 3.82 9.47 17.75
CA ASN A 265 4.67 8.43 18.33
C ASN A 265 4.65 7.12 17.52
N GLU A 266 3.51 6.73 16.95
CA GLU A 266 3.40 5.57 16.07
C GLU A 266 4.18 5.79 14.78
N MET A 267 4.08 7.00 14.20
CA MET A 267 4.86 7.36 13.00
C MET A 267 6.37 7.39 13.27
N THR A 268 6.79 7.90 14.42
CA THR A 268 8.22 7.87 14.79
C THR A 268 8.73 6.44 14.90
N GLN A 269 7.95 5.55 15.51
CA GLN A 269 8.31 4.13 15.60
C GLN A 269 8.42 3.49 14.21
N VAL A 270 7.46 3.76 13.31
CA VAL A 270 7.53 3.30 11.91
C VAL A 270 8.82 3.77 11.23
N LEU A 271 9.17 5.04 11.40
CA LEU A 271 10.37 5.62 10.82
C LEU A 271 11.65 4.95 11.32
N GLU A 272 11.75 4.74 12.63
CA GLU A 272 12.89 4.06 13.24
C GLU A 272 13.00 2.61 12.76
N GLU A 273 11.89 1.88 12.75
CA GLU A 273 11.84 0.50 12.26
C GLU A 273 12.26 0.39 10.79
N PHE A 274 11.78 1.26 9.91
CA PHE A 274 12.16 1.22 8.48
C PHE A 274 13.63 1.55 8.24
N ARG A 275 14.26 2.34 9.10
CA ARG A 275 15.71 2.63 9.02
C ARG A 275 16.57 1.45 9.49
N GLU A 276 16.10 0.74 10.51
CA GLU A 276 16.83 -0.41 11.09
C GLU A 276 16.60 -1.69 10.30
N LEU A 277 15.44 -1.82 9.63
CA LEU A 277 15.11 -2.98 8.84
C LEU A 277 16.01 -3.09 7.61
N VAL A 278 16.44 -4.32 7.37
CA VAL A 278 17.21 -4.70 6.19
C VAL A 278 16.29 -5.46 5.23
N ASP A 279 16.33 -5.09 3.96
CA ASP A 279 15.64 -5.85 2.92
C ASP A 279 16.23 -7.26 2.83
N PRO A 280 15.45 -8.31 3.11
CA PRO A 280 15.97 -9.65 3.24
C PRO A 280 16.48 -10.25 1.93
N LYS A 281 16.08 -9.70 0.80
CA LYS A 281 16.50 -10.16 -0.53
C LYS A 281 17.85 -9.58 -0.95
N SER A 282 18.05 -8.29 -0.70
CA SER A 282 19.25 -7.56 -1.15
C SER A 282 20.31 -7.40 -0.05
N GLY A 283 19.95 -7.54 1.23
CA GLY A 283 20.82 -7.23 2.37
C GLY A 283 21.07 -5.73 2.56
N LYS A 284 20.38 -4.85 1.84
CA LYS A 284 20.47 -3.40 1.94
C LYS A 284 19.40 -2.85 2.88
N PRO A 285 19.56 -1.63 3.43
CA PRO A 285 18.52 -1.00 4.24
C PRO A 285 17.19 -0.91 3.49
N LEU A 286 16.09 -1.27 4.14
CA LEU A 286 14.75 -1.22 3.55
C LEU A 286 14.37 0.20 3.08
N VAL A 287 14.87 1.23 3.78
CA VAL A 287 14.67 2.63 3.44
C VAL A 287 15.20 2.98 2.03
N ASP A 288 16.15 2.22 1.49
CA ASP A 288 16.72 2.45 0.15
C ASP A 288 15.71 2.24 -0.99
N ARG A 289 14.62 1.52 -0.73
CA ARG A 289 13.51 1.31 -1.68
C ARG A 289 12.19 1.86 -1.16
N THR A 290 12.23 2.73 -0.16
CA THR A 290 11.03 3.21 0.53
C THR A 290 10.98 4.73 0.52
N VAL A 291 9.79 5.28 0.32
CA VAL A 291 9.44 6.66 0.63
C VAL A 291 8.34 6.68 1.67
N LEU A 292 8.46 7.58 2.65
CA LEU A 292 7.52 7.72 3.76
C LEU A 292 6.80 9.07 3.65
N ILE A 293 5.49 9.04 3.81
CA ILE A 293 4.66 10.24 3.93
C ILE A 293 4.02 10.19 5.31
N ALA A 294 4.37 11.14 6.15
CA ALA A 294 3.93 11.20 7.54
C ALA A 294 3.07 12.46 7.75
N ASN A 295 1.77 12.30 7.70
CA ASN A 295 0.83 13.34 8.09
C ASN A 295 0.12 12.92 9.37
N THR A 296 0.65 13.35 10.52
CA THR A 296 0.14 12.95 11.83
C THR A 296 -1.18 13.63 12.19
N SER A 297 -1.86 13.12 13.20
CA SER A 297 -3.19 13.60 13.61
C SER A 297 -3.22 15.05 14.10
N ASN A 298 -2.09 15.60 14.52
CA ASN A 298 -1.94 16.99 14.94
C ASN A 298 -1.55 17.95 13.81
N MET A 299 -1.27 17.44 12.62
CA MET A 299 -1.02 18.26 11.44
C MET A 299 -2.33 18.75 10.80
N PRO A 300 -2.28 19.77 9.92
CA PRO A 300 -3.46 20.34 9.29
C PRO A 300 -4.32 19.30 8.55
N VAL A 301 -5.64 19.44 8.66
CA VAL A 301 -6.63 18.51 8.08
C VAL A 301 -6.53 18.43 6.56
N ALA A 302 -6.33 19.57 5.90
CA ALA A 302 -6.21 19.63 4.45
C ALA A 302 -4.97 18.90 3.94
N ALA A 303 -3.84 19.01 4.64
CA ALA A 303 -2.63 18.25 4.31
C ALA A 303 -2.83 16.74 4.49
N ARG A 304 -3.64 16.33 5.47
CA ARG A 304 -4.05 14.94 5.66
C ARG A 304 -4.85 14.43 4.47
N GLU A 305 -5.79 15.22 3.98
CA GLU A 305 -6.56 14.89 2.77
C GLU A 305 -5.64 14.74 1.54
N ALA A 306 -4.64 15.59 1.37
CA ALA A 306 -3.71 15.56 0.26
C ALA A 306 -2.71 14.38 0.32
N SER A 307 -2.39 13.87 1.50
CA SER A 307 -1.31 12.88 1.72
C SER A 307 -1.46 11.62 0.85
N ILE A 308 -2.66 11.13 0.69
CA ILE A 308 -2.96 9.93 -0.12
C ILE A 308 -2.68 10.21 -1.61
N TYR A 309 -3.06 11.37 -2.11
CA TYR A 309 -2.81 11.76 -3.51
C TYR A 309 -1.32 11.99 -3.78
N THR A 310 -0.62 12.59 -2.82
CA THR A 310 0.83 12.72 -2.88
C THR A 310 1.50 11.35 -2.98
N GLY A 311 1.13 10.42 -2.11
CA GLY A 311 1.67 9.06 -2.12
C GLY A 311 1.43 8.31 -3.42
N VAL A 312 0.22 8.34 -3.94
CA VAL A 312 -0.10 7.61 -5.17
C VAL A 312 0.56 8.25 -6.40
N THR A 313 0.77 9.57 -6.41
CA THR A 313 1.48 10.24 -7.50
C THR A 313 2.96 9.85 -7.52
N LEU A 314 3.63 9.79 -6.37
CA LEU A 314 4.99 9.28 -6.27
C LEU A 314 5.07 7.81 -6.74
N ALA A 315 4.12 6.99 -6.37
CA ALA A 315 4.05 5.60 -6.81
C ALA A 315 3.88 5.47 -8.34
N GLU A 316 3.00 6.25 -8.94
CA GLU A 316 2.80 6.26 -10.39
C GLU A 316 4.05 6.73 -11.16
N TYR A 317 4.81 7.66 -10.60
CA TYR A 317 6.06 8.11 -11.20
C TYR A 317 7.09 6.97 -11.30
N TYR A 318 7.28 6.20 -10.24
CA TYR A 318 8.17 5.02 -10.28
C TYR A 318 7.59 3.87 -11.11
N ARG A 319 6.27 3.71 -11.15
CA ARG A 319 5.61 2.79 -12.09
C ARG A 319 5.99 3.10 -13.53
N ASP A 320 5.99 4.37 -13.92
CA ASP A 320 6.31 4.80 -15.28
C ASP A 320 7.77 4.48 -15.67
N MET A 321 8.65 4.28 -14.69
CA MET A 321 10.01 3.77 -14.91
C MET A 321 10.05 2.26 -15.16
N GLY A 322 8.93 1.55 -15.02
CA GLY A 322 8.84 0.08 -15.16
C GLY A 322 8.94 -0.70 -13.85
N TYR A 323 8.86 -0.03 -12.69
CA TYR A 323 8.88 -0.68 -11.38
C TYR A 323 7.50 -1.14 -10.92
N HIS A 324 7.49 -2.17 -10.07
CA HIS A 324 6.33 -2.59 -9.32
C HIS A 324 6.33 -1.90 -7.96
N VAL A 325 5.36 -1.04 -7.74
CA VAL A 325 5.26 -0.22 -6.51
C VAL A 325 4.10 -0.72 -5.66
N ALA A 326 4.29 -0.83 -4.36
CA ALA A 326 3.23 -1.09 -3.40
C ALA A 326 3.02 0.13 -2.50
N ILE A 327 1.77 0.55 -2.34
CA ILE A 327 1.37 1.61 -1.43
C ILE A 327 0.73 0.98 -0.20
N MET A 328 1.22 1.34 0.98
CA MET A 328 0.62 1.03 2.27
C MET A 328 0.01 2.32 2.82
N ALA A 329 -1.31 2.42 2.86
CA ALA A 329 -2.00 3.59 3.42
C ALA A 329 -2.57 3.26 4.81
N ASP A 330 -2.08 3.94 5.84
CA ASP A 330 -2.51 3.75 7.23
C ASP A 330 -2.93 5.09 7.83
N SER A 331 -4.20 5.45 7.95
CA SER A 331 -5.35 4.65 7.49
C SER A 331 -6.27 5.50 6.60
N THR A 332 -6.98 4.85 5.70
CA THR A 332 -7.98 5.54 4.85
C THR A 332 -9.18 6.05 5.65
N SER A 333 -9.45 5.50 6.82
CA SER A 333 -10.47 6.02 7.74
C SER A 333 -10.14 7.44 8.22
N ARG A 334 -8.88 7.73 8.53
CA ARG A 334 -8.44 9.05 8.93
C ARG A 334 -8.50 10.06 7.79
N TRP A 335 -8.25 9.59 6.57
CA TRP A 335 -8.47 10.38 5.36
C TRP A 335 -9.96 10.72 5.17
N ALA A 336 -10.85 9.75 5.34
CA ALA A 336 -12.29 9.98 5.28
C ALA A 336 -12.79 10.94 6.37
N GLU A 337 -12.23 10.86 7.59
CA GLU A 337 -12.49 11.84 8.66
C GLU A 337 -12.06 13.26 8.25
N ALA A 338 -10.93 13.40 7.56
CA ALA A 338 -10.50 14.69 7.04
C ALA A 338 -11.50 15.26 6.01
N LEU A 339 -12.00 14.43 5.10
CA LEU A 339 -13.06 14.80 4.16
C LEU A 339 -14.33 15.25 4.90
N ARG A 340 -14.74 14.53 5.95
CA ARG A 340 -15.90 14.87 6.77
C ARG A 340 -15.73 16.23 7.46
N GLU A 341 -14.56 16.49 8.03
CA GLU A 341 -14.28 17.76 8.70
C GLU A 341 -14.31 18.94 7.72
N ILE A 342 -13.70 18.77 6.54
CA ILE A 342 -13.67 19.79 5.49
C ILE A 342 -15.09 20.09 4.99
N SER A 343 -15.87 19.05 4.66
CA SER A 343 -17.24 19.21 4.19
C SER A 343 -18.16 19.87 5.22
N GLY A 344 -17.95 19.58 6.51
CA GLY A 344 -18.65 20.24 7.60
C GLY A 344 -18.35 21.73 7.69
N ARG A 345 -17.11 22.14 7.45
CA ARG A 345 -16.71 23.57 7.41
C ARG A 345 -17.19 24.30 6.16
N LEU A 346 -17.44 23.56 5.09
CA LEU A 346 -18.05 24.07 3.86
C LEU A 346 -19.58 24.14 3.96
N GLU A 347 -20.15 23.67 5.07
CA GLU A 347 -21.61 23.59 5.28
C GLU A 347 -22.32 22.75 4.21
N GLU A 348 -21.61 21.73 3.67
CA GLU A 348 -22.20 20.78 2.73
C GLU A 348 -23.20 19.86 3.44
N MET A 349 -24.25 19.45 2.73
CA MET A 349 -25.22 18.52 3.30
C MET A 349 -24.58 17.18 3.60
N PRO A 350 -24.59 16.71 4.86
CA PRO A 350 -23.99 15.45 5.23
C PRO A 350 -24.85 14.27 4.73
N ALA A 351 -24.18 13.18 4.35
CA ALA A 351 -24.78 11.88 4.09
C ALA A 351 -24.69 11.00 5.35
N GLU A 352 -24.58 9.68 5.15
CA GLU A 352 -24.49 8.69 6.23
C GLU A 352 -23.35 8.98 7.19
N GLU A 353 -23.63 8.94 8.48
CA GLU A 353 -22.71 9.22 9.59
C GLU A 353 -21.94 10.57 9.49
N GLY A 354 -22.50 11.53 8.80
CA GLY A 354 -21.89 12.86 8.62
C GLY A 354 -20.79 12.93 7.56
N PHE A 355 -20.54 11.86 6.83
CA PHE A 355 -19.61 11.88 5.70
C PHE A 355 -20.20 12.62 4.50
N PRO A 356 -19.37 13.21 3.62
CA PRO A 356 -19.88 13.83 2.40
C PRO A 356 -20.45 12.78 1.46
N ALA A 357 -21.46 13.16 0.68
CA ALA A 357 -22.10 12.27 -0.30
C ALA A 357 -21.13 11.76 -1.38
N TYR A 358 -20.02 12.44 -1.61
CA TYR A 358 -18.98 12.08 -2.56
C TYR A 358 -17.88 11.16 -1.99
N LEU A 359 -17.99 10.69 -0.74
CA LEU A 359 -17.01 9.74 -0.15
C LEU A 359 -16.77 8.51 -1.03
N PRO A 360 -17.80 7.81 -1.56
CA PRO A 360 -17.60 6.67 -2.45
C PRO A 360 -16.80 7.03 -3.71
N SER A 361 -17.11 8.16 -4.32
CA SER A 361 -16.42 8.64 -5.52
C SER A 361 -14.92 8.94 -5.25
N ARG A 362 -14.61 9.53 -4.10
CA ARG A 362 -13.22 9.81 -3.71
C ARG A 362 -12.43 8.52 -3.45
N LEU A 363 -13.02 7.55 -2.76
CA LEU A 363 -12.43 6.22 -2.56
C LEU A 363 -12.19 5.51 -3.88
N SER A 364 -13.16 5.52 -4.79
CA SER A 364 -13.03 4.96 -6.13
C SER A 364 -11.86 5.59 -6.88
N GLN A 365 -11.79 6.91 -6.94
CA GLN A 365 -10.70 7.64 -7.62
C GLN A 365 -9.31 7.27 -7.08
N PHE A 366 -9.19 7.04 -5.78
CA PHE A 366 -7.94 6.61 -5.18
C PHE A 366 -7.57 5.18 -5.59
N TYR A 367 -8.48 4.22 -5.40
CA TYR A 367 -8.21 2.80 -5.70
C TYR A 367 -8.08 2.52 -7.21
N GLU A 368 -8.75 3.29 -8.07
CA GLU A 368 -8.62 3.18 -9.53
C GLU A 368 -7.23 3.54 -10.05
N ARG A 369 -6.43 4.27 -9.28
CA ARG A 369 -5.04 4.57 -9.63
C ARG A 369 -4.11 3.36 -9.48
N ALA A 370 -4.54 2.31 -8.80
CA ALA A 370 -3.87 1.01 -8.83
C ALA A 370 -4.07 0.32 -10.18
N GLY A 371 -3.10 -0.45 -10.61
CA GLY A 371 -3.21 -1.27 -11.80
C GLY A 371 -1.86 -1.78 -12.30
N TYR A 372 -1.92 -2.80 -13.13
CA TYR A 372 -0.79 -3.27 -13.94
C TYR A 372 -0.89 -2.61 -15.30
N MET A 373 0.12 -1.82 -15.66
CA MET A 373 0.06 -0.89 -16.79
C MET A 373 1.18 -1.14 -17.79
N GLU A 374 0.87 -0.95 -19.07
CA GLU A 374 1.86 -0.65 -20.08
C GLU A 374 2.05 0.86 -20.13
N ASN A 375 3.25 1.31 -19.74
CA ASN A 375 3.59 2.73 -19.66
C ASN A 375 3.74 3.35 -21.05
N LEU A 376 3.73 4.68 -21.14
CA LEU A 376 3.92 5.42 -22.40
C LEU A 376 5.24 5.07 -23.09
N ASN A 377 6.27 4.68 -22.36
CA ASN A 377 7.57 4.24 -22.87
C ASN A 377 7.65 2.73 -23.18
N ASN A 378 6.51 2.05 -23.30
CA ASN A 378 6.38 0.62 -23.58
C ASN A 378 7.02 -0.31 -22.53
N THR A 379 7.31 0.18 -21.34
CA THR A 379 7.67 -0.66 -20.19
C THR A 379 6.42 -1.06 -19.41
N ASN A 380 6.51 -2.13 -18.64
CA ASN A 380 5.43 -2.58 -17.77
C ASN A 380 5.76 -2.24 -16.33
N GLY A 381 4.80 -1.65 -15.63
CA GLY A 381 4.90 -1.33 -14.21
C GLY A 381 3.56 -1.48 -13.53
N SER A 382 3.57 -1.53 -12.22
CA SER A 382 2.34 -1.64 -11.45
C SER A 382 2.32 -0.77 -10.20
N VAL A 383 1.11 -0.38 -9.80
CA VAL A 383 0.83 0.21 -8.49
C VAL A 383 -0.18 -0.68 -7.79
N THR A 384 0.22 -1.25 -6.67
CA THR A 384 -0.64 -2.05 -5.79
C THR A 384 -1.00 -1.20 -4.58
N ILE A 385 -2.29 -1.08 -4.27
CA ILE A 385 -2.77 -0.28 -3.14
C ILE A 385 -3.29 -1.20 -2.04
N ILE A 386 -2.73 -1.06 -0.83
CA ILE A 386 -3.14 -1.76 0.38
C ILE A 386 -3.55 -0.70 1.40
N GLY A 387 -4.84 -0.53 1.60
CA GLY A 387 -5.42 0.47 2.51
C GLY A 387 -5.86 -0.14 3.83
N ALA A 388 -5.33 0.35 4.94
CA ALA A 388 -5.87 0.02 6.27
C ALA A 388 -7.16 0.80 6.51
N VAL A 389 -8.14 0.16 7.09
CA VAL A 389 -9.40 0.75 7.52
C VAL A 389 -9.57 0.53 9.02
N SER A 390 -9.97 1.57 9.74
CA SER A 390 -10.08 1.56 11.20
C SER A 390 -11.54 1.76 11.64
N PRO A 391 -12.42 0.77 11.45
CA PRO A 391 -13.80 0.89 11.85
C PRO A 391 -13.93 0.97 13.37
N GLN A 392 -14.74 1.89 13.87
CA GLN A 392 -15.00 2.02 15.30
C GLN A 392 -15.69 0.74 15.82
N GLY A 393 -15.24 0.26 16.97
CA GLY A 393 -15.81 -0.95 17.57
C GLY A 393 -15.60 -2.24 16.76
N SER A 394 -14.80 -2.22 15.70
CA SER A 394 -14.69 -3.31 14.70
C SER A 394 -15.99 -3.57 13.95
N ASP A 395 -16.83 -2.56 13.81
CA ASP A 395 -18.07 -2.65 13.04
C ASP A 395 -17.78 -2.42 11.54
N PHE A 396 -17.79 -3.50 10.77
CA PHE A 396 -17.54 -3.45 9.33
C PHE A 396 -18.75 -2.94 8.52
N SER A 397 -19.86 -2.61 9.17
CA SER A 397 -21.03 -1.99 8.49
C SER A 397 -20.92 -0.47 8.33
N GLU A 398 -19.90 0.15 8.94
CA GLU A 398 -19.68 1.59 8.85
C GLU A 398 -19.36 2.05 7.40
N PRO A 399 -19.67 3.33 7.05
CA PRO A 399 -19.65 3.79 5.65
C PRO A 399 -18.31 3.64 4.94
N VAL A 400 -17.18 3.90 5.60
CA VAL A 400 -15.85 3.84 4.98
C VAL A 400 -15.51 2.40 4.60
N THR A 401 -15.73 1.45 5.50
CA THR A 401 -15.50 0.01 5.24
C THR A 401 -16.43 -0.51 4.15
N GLN A 402 -17.72 -0.19 4.21
CA GLN A 402 -18.69 -0.65 3.21
C GLN A 402 -18.40 -0.09 1.81
N ASN A 403 -18.02 1.18 1.71
CA ASN A 403 -17.65 1.76 0.42
C ASN A 403 -16.30 1.20 -0.08
N THR A 404 -15.33 1.01 0.81
CA THR A 404 -14.04 0.41 0.45
C THR A 404 -14.22 -0.99 -0.15
N LYS A 405 -15.10 -1.83 0.42
CA LYS A 405 -15.43 -3.16 -0.11
C LYS A 405 -15.86 -3.17 -1.58
N ARG A 406 -16.45 -2.08 -2.06
CA ARG A 406 -16.91 -1.98 -3.47
C ARG A 406 -15.77 -1.82 -4.46
N PHE A 407 -14.61 -1.30 -4.00
CA PHE A 407 -13.51 -0.90 -4.87
C PHE A 407 -12.28 -1.79 -4.73
N VAL A 408 -12.16 -2.53 -3.62
CA VAL A 408 -11.08 -3.49 -3.44
C VAL A 408 -11.50 -4.89 -3.85
N ARG A 409 -10.58 -5.64 -4.44
CA ARG A 409 -10.81 -7.04 -4.82
C ARG A 409 -10.27 -8.03 -3.78
N THR A 410 -9.51 -7.55 -2.82
CA THR A 410 -8.99 -8.36 -1.71
C THR A 410 -9.34 -7.68 -0.38
N PHE A 411 -9.82 -8.46 0.58
CA PHE A 411 -10.28 -7.99 1.86
C PHE A 411 -9.73 -8.88 2.97
N TRP A 412 -8.84 -8.34 3.81
CA TRP A 412 -8.20 -9.04 4.91
C TRP A 412 -8.76 -8.55 6.24
N ALA A 413 -9.88 -9.10 6.65
CA ALA A 413 -10.57 -8.72 7.88
C ALA A 413 -9.78 -9.16 9.12
N LEU A 414 -9.32 -8.21 9.92
CA LEU A 414 -8.64 -8.49 11.17
C LEU A 414 -9.64 -8.70 12.31
N ASP A 415 -9.39 -9.73 13.11
CA ASP A 415 -10.26 -10.20 14.19
C ASP A 415 -9.59 -10.01 15.55
N LYS A 416 -10.31 -9.38 16.48
CA LYS A 416 -9.85 -9.18 17.87
C LYS A 416 -9.62 -10.49 18.62
N ALA A 417 -10.50 -11.49 18.43
CA ALA A 417 -10.36 -12.76 19.11
C ALA A 417 -9.08 -13.49 18.71
N LEU A 418 -8.75 -13.47 17.41
CA LEU A 418 -7.50 -14.02 16.90
C LEU A 418 -6.29 -13.24 17.42
N ALA A 419 -6.36 -11.91 17.46
CA ALA A 419 -5.28 -11.09 18.00
C ALA A 419 -5.03 -11.34 19.49
N TYR A 420 -6.07 -11.45 20.30
CA TYR A 420 -5.96 -11.79 21.72
C TYR A 420 -5.45 -13.22 21.95
N ALA A 421 -5.78 -14.15 21.06
CA ALA A 421 -5.23 -15.50 21.06
C ALA A 421 -3.77 -15.56 20.55
N ARG A 422 -3.16 -14.41 20.24
CA ARG A 422 -1.83 -14.31 19.64
C ARG A 422 -1.69 -15.07 18.33
N HIS A 423 -2.79 -15.21 17.59
CA HIS A 423 -2.80 -15.78 16.26
C HIS A 423 -2.43 -14.68 15.25
N TYR A 424 -1.19 -14.63 14.84
CA TYR A 424 -0.68 -13.72 13.80
C TYR A 424 -0.62 -14.46 12.46
N PHE A 425 -1.00 -13.84 11.35
CA PHE A 425 -1.78 -12.60 11.31
C PHE A 425 -3.22 -12.87 11.74
N ALA A 426 -3.84 -11.91 12.41
CA ALA A 426 -5.20 -12.04 12.90
C ALA A 426 -6.26 -11.91 11.78
N ILE A 427 -5.96 -12.43 10.61
CA ILE A 427 -6.85 -12.40 9.43
C ILE A 427 -7.90 -13.49 9.61
N ASN A 428 -9.16 -13.08 9.72
CA ASN A 428 -10.28 -13.99 9.84
C ASN A 428 -10.60 -14.61 8.47
N TRP A 429 -10.39 -15.92 8.34
CA TRP A 429 -10.58 -16.64 7.08
C TRP A 429 -12.03 -16.79 6.64
N ASN A 430 -13.00 -16.60 7.54
CA ASN A 430 -14.42 -16.63 7.20
C ASN A 430 -14.95 -15.29 6.65
N LEU A 431 -14.34 -14.18 7.06
CA LEU A 431 -14.74 -12.82 6.67
C LEU A 431 -13.90 -12.26 5.52
N SER A 432 -12.72 -12.83 5.30
CA SER A 432 -11.77 -12.38 4.28
C SER A 432 -12.03 -13.05 2.94
N TYR A 433 -11.64 -12.36 1.85
CA TYR A 433 -11.75 -12.91 0.50
C TYR A 433 -10.69 -12.32 -0.42
N SER A 434 -10.46 -12.99 -1.55
CA SER A 434 -9.71 -12.47 -2.69
C SER A 434 -10.41 -12.87 -3.99
N GLU A 435 -10.71 -11.89 -4.80
CA GLU A 435 -11.29 -12.08 -6.13
C GLU A 435 -10.23 -12.31 -7.22
N TYR A 436 -8.94 -12.28 -6.85
CA TYR A 436 -7.83 -12.48 -7.78
C TYR A 436 -7.50 -13.97 -8.05
N ILE A 437 -8.08 -14.88 -7.32
CA ILE A 437 -7.77 -16.32 -7.42
C ILE A 437 -7.87 -16.84 -8.86
N PRO A 438 -8.95 -16.60 -9.61
CA PRO A 438 -9.04 -17.07 -11.00
C PRO A 438 -7.98 -16.45 -11.92
N ASP A 439 -7.65 -15.19 -11.70
CA ASP A 439 -6.66 -14.47 -12.52
C ASP A 439 -5.23 -14.97 -12.28
N LEU A 440 -4.96 -15.48 -11.07
CA LEU A 440 -3.63 -15.92 -10.62
C LEU A 440 -3.37 -17.42 -10.77
N GLU A 441 -4.40 -18.23 -10.99
CA GLU A 441 -4.32 -19.69 -11.06
C GLU A 441 -3.24 -20.17 -12.05
N ARG A 442 -3.22 -19.57 -13.25
CA ARG A 442 -2.24 -19.90 -14.28
C ARG A 442 -0.81 -19.61 -13.83
N TRP A 443 -0.61 -18.50 -13.11
CA TRP A 443 0.72 -18.14 -12.61
C TRP A 443 1.22 -19.15 -11.57
N TYR A 444 0.37 -19.51 -10.59
CA TYR A 444 0.72 -20.50 -9.56
C TYR A 444 1.01 -21.87 -10.18
N SER A 445 0.19 -22.30 -11.13
CA SER A 445 0.38 -23.57 -11.83
C SER A 445 1.69 -23.63 -12.59
N LYS A 446 2.11 -22.53 -13.21
CA LYS A 446 3.33 -22.46 -14.01
C LYS A 446 4.59 -22.25 -13.16
N ASN A 447 4.51 -21.45 -12.11
CA ASN A 447 5.69 -20.99 -11.37
C ASN A 447 5.91 -21.72 -10.04
N VAL A 448 4.89 -22.40 -9.51
CA VAL A 448 4.99 -23.18 -8.27
C VAL A 448 4.71 -24.65 -8.57
N ASP A 449 3.47 -25.03 -8.72
CA ASP A 449 3.04 -26.40 -9.05
C ASP A 449 1.56 -26.40 -9.48
N PRO A 450 1.14 -27.23 -10.45
CA PRO A 450 -0.26 -27.36 -10.83
C PRO A 450 -1.21 -27.78 -9.71
N LYS A 451 -0.68 -28.38 -8.64
CA LYS A 451 -1.48 -28.80 -7.47
C LYS A 451 -1.81 -27.67 -6.51
N PHE A 452 -1.06 -26.56 -6.55
CA PHE A 452 -1.14 -25.50 -5.54
C PHE A 452 -2.59 -25.02 -5.31
N MET A 453 -3.30 -24.70 -6.39
CA MET A 453 -4.66 -24.17 -6.29
C MET A 453 -5.68 -25.22 -5.86
N ARG A 454 -5.48 -26.48 -6.23
CA ARG A 454 -6.30 -27.60 -5.75
C ARG A 454 -6.11 -27.79 -4.25
N ASP A 455 -4.87 -27.89 -3.80
CA ASP A 455 -4.54 -28.15 -2.39
C ASP A 455 -5.00 -26.96 -1.51
N ARG A 456 -4.86 -25.75 -2.00
CA ARG A 456 -5.46 -24.54 -1.41
C ARG A 456 -6.97 -24.69 -1.23
N GLN A 457 -7.67 -25.14 -2.27
CA GLN A 457 -9.13 -25.30 -2.23
C GLN A 457 -9.55 -26.36 -1.20
N GLU A 458 -8.81 -27.44 -1.08
CA GLU A 458 -9.07 -28.47 -0.09
C GLU A 458 -8.86 -27.93 1.34
N LEU A 459 -7.80 -27.16 1.61
CA LEU A 459 -7.61 -26.50 2.91
C LEU A 459 -8.77 -25.56 3.24
N ALA A 460 -9.17 -24.74 2.28
CA ALA A 460 -10.29 -23.81 2.48
C ALA A 460 -11.61 -24.55 2.78
N SER A 461 -11.82 -25.69 2.15
CA SER A 461 -13.01 -26.54 2.40
C SER A 461 -13.02 -27.12 3.81
N ILE A 462 -11.87 -27.54 4.33
CA ILE A 462 -11.73 -28.05 5.72
C ILE A 462 -12.09 -26.95 6.72
N LEU A 463 -11.60 -25.72 6.52
CA LEU A 463 -11.93 -24.58 7.38
C LEU A 463 -13.42 -24.19 7.33
N ALA A 464 -14.02 -24.25 6.15
CA ALA A 464 -15.44 -23.97 5.96
C ALA A 464 -16.33 -25.02 6.61
N GLU A 465 -15.94 -26.29 6.56
CA GLU A 465 -16.65 -27.38 7.21
C GLU A 465 -16.52 -27.30 8.75
N GLU A 466 -15.32 -27.01 9.26
CA GLU A 466 -15.12 -26.76 10.69
C GLU A 466 -16.06 -25.68 11.22
N THR A 467 -16.22 -24.59 10.49
CA THR A 467 -17.09 -23.47 10.91
C THR A 467 -18.51 -23.95 11.15
N LYS A 468 -19.06 -24.79 10.26
CA LYS A 468 -20.40 -25.39 10.41
C LYS A 468 -20.47 -26.36 11.59
N LEU A 469 -19.44 -27.18 11.77
CA LEU A 469 -19.39 -28.14 12.88
C LEU A 469 -19.26 -27.45 14.23
N MET A 470 -18.53 -26.34 14.30
CA MET A 470 -18.38 -25.57 15.54
C MET A 470 -19.68 -24.90 16.00
N GLU A 471 -20.59 -24.56 15.09
CA GLU A 471 -21.95 -24.13 15.46
C GLU A 471 -22.72 -25.25 16.20
N ILE A 472 -22.60 -26.49 15.73
CA ILE A 472 -23.21 -27.66 16.38
C ILE A 472 -22.58 -27.92 17.74
N VAL A 473 -21.24 -27.85 17.82
CA VAL A 473 -20.50 -28.03 19.09
C VAL A 473 -20.89 -26.99 20.13
N GLN A 474 -21.08 -25.73 19.74
CA GLN A 474 -21.53 -24.69 20.67
C GLN A 474 -22.93 -24.92 21.22
N LEU A 475 -23.82 -25.54 20.48
CA LEU A 475 -25.19 -25.78 20.86
C LEU A 475 -25.35 -27.10 21.67
N MET A 476 -24.64 -28.16 21.30
CA MET A 476 -24.90 -29.51 21.75
C MET A 476 -23.68 -30.21 22.38
N GLY A 477 -22.51 -29.61 22.35
CA GLY A 477 -21.25 -30.21 22.78
C GLY A 477 -20.57 -31.08 21.72
N SER A 478 -19.27 -31.32 21.89
CA SER A 478 -18.44 -32.07 20.93
C SER A 478 -18.76 -33.56 20.88
N ASP A 479 -19.36 -34.11 21.93
CA ASP A 479 -19.61 -35.56 22.06
C ASP A 479 -20.67 -36.07 21.09
N VAL A 480 -21.51 -35.18 20.57
CA VAL A 480 -22.58 -35.50 19.62
C VAL A 480 -22.02 -35.79 18.20
N LEU A 481 -20.85 -35.30 17.89
CA LEU A 481 -20.27 -35.47 16.56
C LEU A 481 -19.72 -36.89 16.36
N PRO A 482 -19.93 -37.48 15.18
CA PRO A 482 -19.25 -38.72 14.79
C PRO A 482 -17.74 -38.49 14.58
N ASP A 483 -16.96 -39.55 14.58
CA ASP A 483 -15.49 -39.48 14.55
C ASP A 483 -14.91 -38.85 13.30
N ASP A 484 -15.54 -39.03 12.17
CA ASP A 484 -15.14 -38.38 10.88
C ASP A 484 -15.27 -36.85 10.97
N GLN A 485 -16.32 -36.34 11.63
CA GLN A 485 -16.51 -34.89 11.83
C GLN A 485 -15.56 -34.35 12.93
N LYS A 486 -15.29 -35.11 13.97
CA LYS A 486 -14.26 -34.76 14.97
C LYS A 486 -12.87 -34.67 14.31
N LEU A 487 -12.57 -35.54 13.33
CA LEU A 487 -11.34 -35.50 12.56
C LEU A 487 -11.21 -34.18 11.78
N VAL A 488 -12.30 -33.72 11.16
CA VAL A 488 -12.30 -32.40 10.45
C VAL A 488 -11.91 -31.28 11.40
N ILE A 489 -12.42 -31.26 12.63
CA ILE A 489 -12.08 -30.24 13.64
C ILE A 489 -10.59 -30.31 14.01
N GLU A 490 -10.03 -31.51 14.21
CA GLU A 490 -8.61 -31.68 14.55
C GLU A 490 -7.70 -31.26 13.39
N VAL A 491 -8.02 -31.65 12.16
CA VAL A 491 -7.25 -31.23 10.97
C VAL A 491 -7.36 -29.71 10.75
N ALA A 492 -8.55 -29.13 10.91
CA ALA A 492 -8.73 -27.69 10.85
C ALA A 492 -7.90 -26.95 11.92
N ARG A 493 -7.75 -27.51 13.11
CA ARG A 493 -6.85 -26.99 14.16
C ARG A 493 -5.39 -27.00 13.67
N VAL A 494 -4.95 -28.06 13.01
CA VAL A 494 -3.60 -28.11 12.40
C VAL A 494 -3.45 -27.04 11.32
N VAL A 495 -4.46 -26.82 10.49
CA VAL A 495 -4.44 -25.75 9.48
C VAL A 495 -4.33 -24.38 10.16
N ARG A 496 -5.15 -24.11 11.17
CA ARG A 496 -5.13 -22.80 11.86
C ARG A 496 -3.81 -22.54 12.57
N VAL A 497 -3.33 -23.46 13.36
CA VAL A 497 -2.14 -23.28 14.22
C VAL A 497 -0.84 -23.62 13.50
N GLY A 498 -0.84 -24.65 12.64
CA GLY A 498 0.35 -25.11 11.94
C GLY A 498 0.61 -24.41 10.62
N TYR A 499 -0.42 -23.90 9.96
CA TYR A 499 -0.30 -23.27 8.64
C TYR A 499 -0.62 -21.78 8.64
N LEU A 500 -1.80 -21.36 9.12
CA LEU A 500 -2.22 -19.95 9.06
C LEU A 500 -1.50 -19.08 10.08
N GLN A 501 -1.28 -19.57 11.29
CA GLN A 501 -0.53 -18.84 12.30
C GLN A 501 0.95 -18.77 11.93
N GLN A 502 1.49 -17.57 11.86
CA GLN A 502 2.85 -17.31 11.43
C GLN A 502 3.59 -16.43 12.42
N ASN A 503 4.86 -16.77 12.71
CA ASN A 503 5.68 -16.05 13.68
C ASN A 503 6.61 -15.07 12.94
N ALA A 504 6.34 -13.78 13.09
CA ALA A 504 7.12 -12.70 12.47
C ALA A 504 8.59 -12.62 12.95
N PHE A 505 8.92 -13.25 14.09
CA PHE A 505 10.26 -13.18 14.70
C PHE A 505 11.09 -14.44 14.47
N HIS A 506 10.50 -15.50 13.94
CA HIS A 506 11.24 -16.74 13.66
C HIS A 506 11.83 -16.74 12.25
N LYS A 507 13.13 -17.01 12.13
CA LYS A 507 13.89 -16.92 10.87
C LYS A 507 13.29 -17.71 9.69
N ASP A 508 12.72 -18.89 9.95
CA ASP A 508 12.15 -19.78 8.93
C ASP A 508 10.60 -19.68 8.83
N ASP A 509 9.99 -18.75 9.58
CA ASP A 509 8.54 -18.56 9.60
C ASP A 509 8.11 -17.12 9.33
N THR A 510 8.99 -16.12 9.49
CA THR A 510 8.68 -14.72 9.18
C THR A 510 8.44 -14.49 7.68
N TYR A 511 9.13 -15.24 6.84
CA TYR A 511 8.92 -15.33 5.39
C TYR A 511 8.95 -16.80 4.99
N VAL A 512 7.93 -17.26 4.29
CA VAL A 512 7.82 -18.65 3.86
C VAL A 512 7.73 -18.69 2.32
N PRO A 513 8.72 -19.31 1.64
CA PRO A 513 8.68 -19.47 0.18
C PRO A 513 7.46 -20.27 -0.28
N LEU A 514 6.96 -19.99 -1.48
CA LEU A 514 5.76 -20.67 -2.02
C LEU A 514 5.93 -22.19 -2.10
N GLU A 515 7.13 -22.68 -2.40
CA GLU A 515 7.44 -24.11 -2.45
C GLU A 515 7.27 -24.76 -1.07
N LYS A 516 7.71 -24.09 -0.01
CA LYS A 516 7.49 -24.57 1.37
C LYS A 516 6.01 -24.50 1.74
N GLN A 517 5.30 -23.43 1.35
CA GLN A 517 3.85 -23.33 1.57
C GLN A 517 3.12 -24.51 0.94
N LEU A 518 3.45 -24.87 -0.29
CA LEU A 518 2.88 -26.03 -0.97
C LEU A 518 3.16 -27.32 -0.19
N LYS A 519 4.41 -27.57 0.19
CA LYS A 519 4.81 -28.77 0.95
C LYS A 519 4.08 -28.89 2.29
N MET A 520 3.88 -27.78 2.97
CA MET A 520 3.10 -27.76 4.21
C MET A 520 1.63 -28.15 3.96
N MET A 521 1.02 -27.62 2.89
CA MET A 521 -0.34 -28.02 2.50
C MET A 521 -0.41 -29.50 2.18
N GLU A 522 0.53 -30.02 1.39
CA GLU A 522 0.59 -31.44 1.01
C GLU A 522 0.69 -32.35 2.24
N VAL A 523 1.51 -32.01 3.24
CA VAL A 523 1.62 -32.79 4.49
C VAL A 523 0.32 -32.80 5.28
N ILE A 524 -0.34 -31.66 5.41
CA ILE A 524 -1.63 -31.56 6.13
C ILE A 524 -2.71 -32.38 5.42
N LEU A 525 -2.80 -32.28 4.10
CA LEU A 525 -3.78 -33.06 3.32
C LEU A 525 -3.47 -34.54 3.34
N TYR A 526 -2.19 -34.90 3.32
CA TYR A 526 -1.76 -36.30 3.48
C TYR A 526 -2.17 -36.86 4.85
N LEU A 527 -1.92 -36.10 5.92
CA LEU A 527 -2.37 -36.44 7.27
C LEU A 527 -3.89 -36.66 7.32
N ASN A 528 -4.65 -35.74 6.75
CA ASN A 528 -6.10 -35.85 6.68
C ASN A 528 -6.54 -37.14 5.97
N ASN A 529 -6.01 -37.40 4.80
CA ASN A 529 -6.36 -38.59 4.01
C ASN A 529 -6.02 -39.90 4.74
N ARG A 530 -4.86 -39.98 5.37
CA ARG A 530 -4.44 -41.17 6.12
C ARG A 530 -5.32 -41.38 7.37
N CYS A 531 -5.62 -40.32 8.12
CA CYS A 531 -6.51 -40.39 9.28
C CYS A 531 -7.95 -40.75 8.88
N GLN A 532 -8.45 -40.26 7.74
CA GLN A 532 -9.77 -40.66 7.22
C GLN A 532 -9.84 -42.16 6.93
N GLN A 533 -8.79 -42.76 6.38
CA GLN A 533 -8.73 -44.20 6.13
C GLN A 533 -8.82 -45.01 7.45
N VAL A 534 -8.09 -44.58 8.48
CA VAL A 534 -8.11 -45.21 9.81
C VAL A 534 -9.49 -45.11 10.47
N VAL A 535 -10.13 -43.93 10.43
CA VAL A 535 -11.47 -43.73 10.95
C VAL A 535 -12.52 -44.52 10.17
N ALA A 536 -12.40 -44.62 8.83
CA ALA A 536 -13.30 -45.40 8.00
C ALA A 536 -13.24 -46.91 8.27
N GLN A 537 -12.12 -47.40 8.84
CA GLN A 537 -11.99 -48.79 9.33
C GLN A 537 -12.64 -49.00 10.71
N GLY A 538 -13.30 -47.97 11.25
CA GLY A 538 -14.00 -48.06 12.54
C GLY A 538 -13.11 -47.81 13.76
N LYS A 539 -11.90 -47.29 13.57
CA LYS A 539 -11.00 -46.91 14.68
C LYS A 539 -11.41 -45.54 15.22
N PRO A 540 -11.51 -45.37 16.56
CA PRO A 540 -11.88 -44.11 17.16
C PRO A 540 -10.83 -43.01 16.88
N ILE A 541 -11.27 -41.77 16.55
CA ILE A 541 -10.39 -40.61 16.37
C ILE A 541 -9.53 -40.35 17.63
N ARG A 542 -10.03 -40.66 18.82
CA ARG A 542 -9.29 -40.50 20.07
C ARG A 542 -7.97 -41.25 20.06
N THR A 543 -7.93 -42.45 19.49
CA THR A 543 -6.69 -43.23 19.36
C THR A 543 -5.63 -42.50 18.53
N ILE A 544 -6.03 -41.81 17.47
CA ILE A 544 -5.11 -41.00 16.65
C ILE A 544 -4.64 -39.77 17.42
N ILE A 545 -5.54 -39.09 18.13
CA ILE A 545 -5.21 -37.88 18.93
C ILE A 545 -4.17 -38.23 20.02
N GLU A 546 -4.34 -39.35 20.70
CA GLU A 546 -3.44 -39.81 21.76
C GLU A 546 -2.01 -40.10 21.26
N THR A 547 -1.79 -40.32 19.98
CA THR A 547 -0.45 -40.48 19.41
C THR A 547 0.34 -39.15 19.33
N GLY A 548 -0.34 -38.01 19.44
CA GLY A 548 0.28 -36.68 19.33
C GLY A 548 0.68 -36.28 17.91
N ILE A 549 0.25 -37.00 16.86
CA ILE A 549 0.64 -36.71 15.46
C ILE A 549 0.20 -35.33 14.98
N PHE A 550 -0.98 -34.88 15.39
CA PHE A 550 -1.48 -33.55 15.02
C PHE A 550 -0.57 -32.44 15.55
N ASP A 551 -0.14 -32.54 16.80
CA ASP A 551 0.77 -31.56 17.43
C ASP A 551 2.19 -31.65 16.84
N GLU A 552 2.60 -32.82 16.42
CA GLU A 552 3.88 -33.00 15.74
C GLU A 552 3.88 -32.31 14.37
N VAL A 553 2.83 -32.48 13.57
CA VAL A 553 2.72 -31.81 12.26
C VAL A 553 2.68 -30.29 12.39
N VAL A 554 2.07 -29.75 13.45
CA VAL A 554 2.09 -28.28 13.72
C VAL A 554 3.52 -27.73 13.82
N LYS A 555 4.48 -28.51 14.32
CA LYS A 555 5.88 -28.06 14.48
C LYS A 555 6.64 -27.91 13.17
N MET A 556 6.14 -28.49 12.07
CA MET A 556 6.84 -28.45 10.76
C MET A 556 7.20 -27.03 10.29
N LYS A 557 6.40 -26.02 10.68
CA LYS A 557 6.66 -24.62 10.31
C LYS A 557 7.98 -24.09 10.87
N TYR A 558 8.46 -24.63 11.99
CA TYR A 558 9.72 -24.26 12.63
C TYR A 558 10.83 -25.28 12.34
N ASP A 559 10.50 -26.56 12.33
CA ASP A 559 11.47 -27.66 12.21
C ASP A 559 12.01 -27.85 10.80
N VAL A 560 11.23 -27.46 9.79
CA VAL A 560 11.66 -27.49 8.39
C VAL A 560 12.19 -26.11 7.99
N PRO A 561 13.51 -25.96 7.75
CA PRO A 561 14.06 -24.68 7.32
C PRO A 561 13.67 -24.36 5.87
N ASN A 562 13.65 -23.06 5.51
CA ASN A 562 13.28 -22.62 4.17
C ASN A 562 14.24 -23.11 3.06
N ASN A 563 15.48 -23.44 3.41
CA ASN A 563 16.52 -23.88 2.47
C ASN A 563 16.69 -25.40 2.35
N ASP A 564 15.95 -26.19 3.14
CA ASP A 564 16.04 -27.67 3.12
C ASP A 564 14.65 -28.30 3.28
N LEU A 565 13.93 -28.38 2.19
CA LEU A 565 12.57 -28.95 2.17
C LEU A 565 12.55 -30.48 2.22
N SER A 566 13.69 -31.17 2.11
CA SER A 566 13.77 -32.64 2.21
C SER A 566 13.32 -33.15 3.60
N LYS A 567 13.40 -32.30 4.61
CA LYS A 567 12.93 -32.61 5.97
C LYS A 567 11.42 -32.87 6.08
N PHE A 568 10.63 -32.49 5.08
CA PHE A 568 9.22 -32.90 5.02
C PHE A 568 9.02 -34.40 4.91
N ASP A 569 9.97 -35.14 4.37
CA ASP A 569 9.92 -36.61 4.26
C ASP A 569 9.80 -37.31 5.62
N TYR A 570 10.33 -36.67 6.67
CA TYR A 570 10.17 -37.15 8.04
C TYR A 570 8.69 -37.21 8.45
N TYR A 571 7.92 -36.20 8.11
CA TYR A 571 6.49 -36.12 8.48
C TYR A 571 5.65 -37.15 7.76
N TYR A 572 5.89 -37.40 6.46
CA TYR A 572 5.23 -38.47 5.71
C TYR A 572 5.48 -39.84 6.32
N LYS A 573 6.75 -40.16 6.61
CA LYS A 573 7.12 -41.44 7.24
C LYS A 573 6.52 -41.60 8.63
N LYS A 574 6.46 -40.51 9.41
CA LYS A 574 5.88 -40.54 10.76
C LYS A 574 4.37 -40.74 10.73
N ILE A 575 3.67 -40.07 9.83
CA ILE A 575 2.23 -40.25 9.62
C ILE A 575 1.93 -41.71 9.24
N ASP A 576 2.68 -42.27 8.30
CA ASP A 576 2.49 -43.66 7.88
C ASP A 576 2.77 -44.66 9.02
N ALA A 577 3.84 -44.46 9.77
CA ALA A 577 4.19 -45.34 10.88
C ALA A 577 3.10 -45.32 11.99
N ILE A 578 2.56 -44.15 12.29
CA ILE A 578 1.50 -44.02 13.31
C ILE A 578 0.19 -44.66 12.80
N CYS A 579 -0.23 -44.34 11.57
CA CYS A 579 -1.45 -44.95 11.01
C CYS A 579 -1.34 -46.49 10.96
N ALA A 580 -0.21 -47.02 10.47
CA ALA A 580 0.04 -48.43 10.45
C ALA A 580 0.08 -49.11 11.85
N SER A 581 0.41 -48.38 12.90
CA SER A 581 0.38 -48.89 14.29
C SER A 581 -1.01 -48.99 14.86
N ILE A 582 -1.99 -48.28 14.28
CA ILE A 582 -3.39 -48.28 14.70
C ILE A 582 -4.22 -49.26 13.86
N ASP A 583 -3.80 -49.50 12.61
CA ASP A 583 -4.41 -50.54 11.74
C ASP A 583 -4.26 -51.94 12.35
#